data_663c72cac854e13f8a42cd85769b51a2
#
_entry.id   663c72cac854e13f8a42cd85769b51a2
#
_cell.length_a   1.000
_cell.length_b   1.000
_cell.length_c   1.000
_cell.angle_alpha   90.00
_cell.angle_beta   90.00
_cell.angle_gamma   90.00
#
_symmetry.space_group_name_H-M   'P 1'
#
loop_
_entity.id
_entity.type
_entity.pdbx_description
1 polymer ?
#
loop_
_entity_poly.entity_id
_entity_poly.type
_entity_poly.pdbx_seq_one_letter_code
_entity_poly.pdbx_strand_id
1 'polypeptide(L)'
;MIKKLLVAGLCLIAAQADAQIKKVDEVKKSLETTNKDTTAWVYGGVFNIGMNEGFLHNWAAGGEIASFTVNGLFSGHLDHLHHRDVWSNNLDLCYGLNYAFSTGFIPHKTDDRIDFTSKYGTPIDSSKNMFLTTLFNFKSQFTKGYNYTLPDWQHLPGANTSNFLSPAYFTLAVGAEYRKGSDISLFLSPLAGRFTMASKEYTTLSTAGAFGIPYGKTSTYELGAYFSGRYVWNIKKGMTFKTRVDLYSNYLAKNRKDTSGAVIKDNPGNISVLFDNLFDYKISRHMNIALGATFIYDNNIPYIKTPTDNTPGRDIGWLQIKQVFSLGIEYKF
;
A
#
# COMPACT_ATOMS: atom_id res chain seq x y z
N MET A 1 -31.60 -25.13 -1.26
CA MET A 1 -31.55 -23.69 -1.56
C MET A 1 -30.32 -22.99 -0.95
N ILE A 2 -29.92 -23.30 0.26
CA ILE A 2 -28.76 -22.66 0.98
C ILE A 2 -27.40 -22.84 0.28
N LYS A 3 -27.13 -24.00 -0.36
CA LYS A 3 -25.89 -24.24 -1.12
C LYS A 3 -25.74 -23.36 -2.37
N LYS A 4 -26.83 -22.87 -2.96
CA LYS A 4 -26.78 -21.97 -4.12
C LYS A 4 -26.58 -20.50 -3.72
N LEU A 5 -26.97 -20.11 -2.50
CA LEU A 5 -26.73 -18.78 -1.96
C LEU A 5 -25.29 -18.61 -1.44
N LEU A 6 -24.70 -19.67 -0.87
CA LEU A 6 -23.29 -19.68 -0.46
C LEU A 6 -22.32 -19.54 -1.64
N VAL A 7 -22.68 -20.05 -2.82
CA VAL A 7 -21.89 -19.90 -4.05
C VAL A 7 -22.04 -18.50 -4.65
N ALA A 8 -23.18 -17.83 -4.44
CA ALA A 8 -23.40 -16.46 -4.94
C ALA A 8 -22.72 -15.37 -4.07
N GLY A 9 -22.61 -15.58 -2.75
CA GLY A 9 -21.90 -14.65 -1.86
C GLY A 9 -20.37 -14.69 -1.96
N LEU A 10 -19.84 -15.80 -2.50
CA LEU A 10 -18.41 -16.00 -2.69
C LEU A 10 -17.83 -15.33 -3.96
N CYS A 11 -18.63 -14.60 -4.74
CA CYS A 11 -18.24 -14.23 -6.11
C CYS A 11 -17.79 -12.79 -6.37
N LEU A 12 -17.38 -12.03 -5.37
CA LEU A 12 -17.14 -10.60 -5.57
C LEU A 12 -15.87 -10.09 -4.89
N ILE A 13 -14.70 -10.25 -5.39
CA ILE A 13 -13.51 -9.41 -5.17
C ILE A 13 -12.25 -10.05 -5.74
N ALA A 14 -11.65 -9.55 -6.72
CA ALA A 14 -10.24 -9.52 -6.96
C ALA A 14 -9.92 -9.26 -8.42
N ALA A 15 -9.28 -8.25 -8.76
CA ALA A 15 -8.34 -8.22 -9.85
C ALA A 15 -7.79 -6.83 -10.11
N GLN A 16 -6.60 -6.58 -9.70
CA GLN A 16 -6.05 -5.26 -10.01
C GLN A 16 -4.71 -5.28 -10.72
N ALA A 17 -4.19 -6.44 -10.93
CA ALA A 17 -2.82 -6.47 -11.32
C ALA A 17 -2.57 -6.74 -12.82
N ASP A 18 -3.50 -7.39 -13.52
CA ASP A 18 -3.28 -7.79 -14.92
C ASP A 18 -3.40 -6.68 -15.97
N ALA A 19 -4.17 -5.61 -15.68
CA ALA A 19 -4.38 -4.55 -16.67
C ALA A 19 -3.12 -3.70 -16.89
N GLN A 20 -2.39 -3.41 -15.82
CA GLN A 20 -1.13 -2.65 -15.93
C GLN A 20 -0.06 -3.40 -16.71
N ILE A 21 0.00 -4.72 -16.55
CA ILE A 21 1.08 -5.52 -17.13
C ILE A 21 0.88 -5.77 -18.61
N LYS A 22 -0.31 -6.16 -19.04
CA LYS A 22 -0.58 -6.40 -20.46
C LYS A 22 -0.41 -5.15 -21.32
N LYS A 23 -0.83 -3.97 -20.82
CA LYS A 23 -0.65 -2.73 -21.56
C LYS A 23 0.82 -2.28 -21.62
N VAL A 24 1.60 -2.49 -20.56
CA VAL A 24 3.04 -2.25 -20.62
C VAL A 24 3.72 -3.18 -21.63
N ASP A 25 3.29 -4.44 -21.73
CA ASP A 25 3.80 -5.37 -22.75
C ASP A 25 3.39 -5.00 -24.17
N GLU A 26 2.14 -4.58 -24.38
CA GLU A 26 1.67 -4.08 -25.67
C GLU A 26 2.41 -2.81 -26.10
N VAL A 27 2.65 -1.89 -25.16
CA VAL A 27 3.44 -0.68 -25.39
C VAL A 27 4.89 -1.02 -25.66
N LYS A 28 5.48 -1.96 -24.91
CA LYS A 28 6.85 -2.40 -25.14
C LYS A 28 6.99 -3.08 -26.49
N LYS A 29 6.05 -3.93 -26.86
CA LYS A 29 6.01 -4.59 -28.17
C LYS A 29 5.83 -3.57 -29.32
N SER A 30 5.03 -2.51 -29.09
CA SER A 30 4.91 -1.39 -30.05
C SER A 30 6.20 -0.57 -30.16
N LEU A 31 6.95 -0.41 -29.07
CA LEU A 31 8.25 0.26 -29.04
C LEU A 31 9.36 -0.56 -29.71
N GLU A 32 9.31 -1.88 -29.57
CA GLU A 32 10.28 -2.78 -30.23
C GLU A 32 10.09 -2.86 -31.75
N THR A 33 8.86 -2.66 -32.23
CA THR A 33 8.51 -2.73 -33.66
C THR A 33 8.63 -1.40 -34.40
N THR A 34 8.77 -0.26 -33.69
CA THR A 34 8.79 1.06 -34.32
C THR A 34 10.14 1.75 -34.11
N ASN A 35 10.97 1.69 -35.12
CA ASN A 35 12.24 2.44 -35.20
C ASN A 35 12.01 3.92 -35.61
N LYS A 36 10.94 4.54 -35.12
CA LYS A 36 10.57 5.94 -35.37
C LYS A 36 10.29 6.68 -34.06
N ASP A 37 10.65 7.96 -34.03
CA ASP A 37 10.30 8.94 -32.99
C ASP A 37 8.80 8.96 -32.71
N THR A 38 8.33 8.09 -31.85
CA THR A 38 6.91 7.96 -31.52
C THR A 38 6.64 8.57 -30.15
N THR A 39 5.82 9.59 -30.13
CA THR A 39 5.22 10.11 -28.92
C THR A 39 3.88 9.43 -28.74
N ALA A 40 3.66 8.76 -27.62
CA ALA A 40 2.41 8.06 -27.34
C ALA A 40 2.00 8.19 -25.88
N TRP A 41 0.70 8.36 -25.67
CA TRP A 41 0.08 8.22 -24.36
C TRP A 41 -0.55 6.85 -24.22
N VAL A 42 -0.28 6.19 -23.12
CA VAL A 42 -0.87 4.91 -22.76
C VAL A 42 -1.51 5.05 -21.38
N TYR A 43 -2.77 4.70 -21.29
CA TYR A 43 -3.51 4.78 -20.04
C TYR A 43 -4.37 3.54 -19.85
N GLY A 44 -4.73 3.29 -18.63
CA GLY A 44 -5.66 2.24 -18.28
C GLY A 44 -5.84 2.15 -16.78
N GLY A 45 -6.79 1.36 -16.39
CA GLY A 45 -7.06 1.19 -14.98
C GLY A 45 -8.01 0.05 -14.68
N VAL A 46 -8.12 -0.19 -13.39
CA VAL A 46 -8.98 -1.23 -12.82
C VAL A 46 -9.72 -0.60 -11.66
N PHE A 47 -11.02 -0.81 -11.64
CA PHE A 47 -11.87 -0.55 -10.49
C PHE A 47 -12.42 -1.87 -9.97
N ASN A 48 -12.38 -2.05 -8.66
CA ASN A 48 -12.87 -3.25 -8.01
C ASN A 48 -13.70 -2.90 -6.77
N ILE A 49 -14.83 -3.56 -6.59
CA ILE A 49 -15.60 -3.53 -5.35
C ILE A 49 -15.67 -4.94 -4.79
N GLY A 50 -15.33 -5.06 -3.53
CA GLY A 50 -15.35 -6.28 -2.81
C GLY A 50 -16.25 -6.30 -1.59
N MET A 51 -16.88 -7.46 -1.38
CA MET A 51 -17.77 -7.70 -0.25
C MET A 51 -17.44 -9.03 0.39
N ASN A 52 -17.37 -9.05 1.71
CA ASN A 52 -17.30 -10.27 2.50
C ASN A 52 -18.39 -10.22 3.57
N GLU A 53 -19.09 -11.32 3.75
CA GLU A 53 -20.07 -11.45 4.82
C GLU A 53 -19.81 -12.70 5.65
N GLY A 54 -20.09 -12.63 6.93
CA GLY A 54 -20.08 -13.74 7.86
C GLY A 54 -21.33 -13.69 8.73
N PHE A 55 -22.00 -14.83 8.88
CA PHE A 55 -23.16 -14.99 9.76
C PHE A 55 -23.06 -16.28 10.54
N LEU A 56 -23.21 -16.19 11.87
CA LEU A 56 -23.22 -17.33 12.78
C LEU A 56 -24.57 -17.38 13.51
N HIS A 57 -25.16 -18.56 13.57
CA HIS A 57 -26.37 -18.81 14.34
C HIS A 57 -26.17 -20.06 15.20
N ASN A 58 -26.36 -19.93 16.51
CA ASN A 58 -26.19 -21.02 17.50
C ASN A 58 -24.81 -21.72 17.40
N TRP A 59 -23.75 -20.94 17.08
CA TRP A 59 -22.39 -21.46 16.94
C TRP A 59 -21.70 -21.56 18.28
N ALA A 60 -21.52 -22.77 18.81
CA ALA A 60 -21.03 -23.04 20.17
C ALA A 60 -19.56 -22.62 20.40
N ALA A 61 -18.75 -22.54 19.34
CA ALA A 61 -17.33 -22.16 19.45
C ALA A 61 -17.09 -20.66 19.64
N GLY A 62 -18.15 -19.84 19.63
CA GLY A 62 -18.03 -18.38 19.68
C GLY A 62 -17.67 -17.76 18.33
N GLY A 63 -17.59 -16.43 18.27
CA GLY A 63 -17.26 -15.66 17.09
C GLY A 63 -18.22 -14.48 16.87
N GLU A 64 -17.97 -13.68 15.84
CA GLU A 64 -18.82 -12.57 15.44
C GLU A 64 -20.15 -13.09 14.84
N ILE A 65 -21.29 -12.70 15.41
CA ILE A 65 -22.61 -13.21 14.99
C ILE A 65 -22.90 -12.83 13.55
N ALA A 66 -22.61 -11.59 13.17
CA ALA A 66 -22.74 -11.11 11.81
C ALA A 66 -21.70 -10.05 11.51
N SER A 67 -21.05 -10.16 10.37
CA SER A 67 -20.13 -9.15 9.90
C SER A 67 -20.25 -8.95 8.39
N PHE A 68 -20.03 -7.73 7.96
CA PHE A 68 -20.06 -7.35 6.56
C PHE A 68 -18.92 -6.37 6.27
N THR A 69 -18.07 -6.73 5.32
CA THR A 69 -16.96 -5.87 4.90
C THR A 69 -17.10 -5.47 3.45
N VAL A 70 -16.97 -4.18 3.17
CA VAL A 70 -16.94 -3.64 1.81
C VAL A 70 -15.58 -3.01 1.58
N ASN A 71 -14.94 -3.34 0.45
CA ASN A 71 -13.69 -2.73 0.02
C ASN A 71 -13.84 -2.19 -1.41
N GLY A 72 -13.41 -0.96 -1.62
CA GLY A 72 -13.26 -0.35 -2.93
C GLY A 72 -11.79 -0.18 -3.26
N LEU A 73 -11.40 -0.51 -4.47
CA LEU A 73 -10.05 -0.38 -4.99
C LEU A 73 -10.08 0.28 -6.36
N PHE A 74 -9.18 1.23 -6.58
CA PHE A 74 -8.90 1.80 -7.88
C PHE A 74 -7.40 1.79 -8.12
N SER A 75 -6.98 1.30 -9.29
CA SER A 75 -5.60 1.38 -9.75
C SER A 75 -5.58 1.88 -11.18
N GLY A 76 -5.01 3.05 -11.41
CA GLY A 76 -4.90 3.68 -12.72
C GLY A 76 -3.46 3.99 -13.07
N HIS A 77 -3.15 3.95 -14.36
CA HIS A 77 -1.86 4.39 -14.88
C HIS A 77 -2.03 5.29 -16.10
N LEU A 78 -1.08 6.20 -16.25
CA LEU A 78 -0.95 7.11 -17.37
C LEU A 78 0.52 7.23 -17.72
N ASP A 79 0.93 6.60 -18.82
CA ASP A 79 2.31 6.59 -19.28
C ASP A 79 2.44 7.46 -20.53
N HIS A 80 3.49 8.26 -20.58
CA HIS A 80 3.89 9.05 -21.74
C HIS A 80 5.23 8.60 -22.24
N LEU A 81 5.25 8.18 -23.49
CA LEU A 81 6.45 7.77 -24.21
C LEU A 81 6.87 8.90 -25.12
N HIS A 82 8.08 9.40 -24.96
CA HIS A 82 8.63 10.45 -25.81
C HIS A 82 10.03 10.07 -26.26
N HIS A 83 10.19 9.73 -27.52
CA HIS A 83 11.44 9.24 -28.11
C HIS A 83 11.97 7.99 -27.37
N ARG A 84 12.90 8.19 -26.47
CA ARG A 84 13.51 7.13 -25.64
C ARG A 84 13.10 7.18 -24.19
N ASP A 85 12.52 8.29 -23.77
CA ASP A 85 12.14 8.55 -22.38
C ASP A 85 10.76 7.98 -22.07
N VAL A 86 10.58 7.59 -20.83
CA VAL A 86 9.31 7.05 -20.32
C VAL A 86 8.92 7.83 -19.07
N TRP A 87 7.74 8.44 -19.11
CA TRP A 87 7.13 9.07 -17.95
C TRP A 87 5.91 8.27 -17.52
N SER A 88 6.03 7.55 -16.41
CA SER A 88 5.01 6.65 -15.91
C SER A 88 4.37 7.21 -14.65
N ASN A 89 3.05 7.31 -14.63
CA ASN A 89 2.27 7.77 -13.49
C ASN A 89 1.30 6.65 -13.05
N ASN A 90 1.25 6.37 -11.77
CA ASN A 90 0.38 5.36 -11.19
C ASN A 90 -0.38 5.98 -10.01
N LEU A 91 -1.68 5.71 -9.93
CA LEU A 91 -2.54 6.12 -8.83
C LEU A 91 -3.28 4.90 -8.29
N ASP A 92 -2.99 4.54 -7.05
CA ASP A 92 -3.64 3.46 -6.32
C ASP A 92 -4.46 4.05 -5.17
N LEU A 93 -5.76 3.78 -5.16
CA LEU A 93 -6.71 4.21 -4.14
C LEU A 93 -7.35 2.98 -3.52
N CYS A 94 -7.48 2.98 -2.20
CA CYS A 94 -8.16 1.90 -1.49
C CYS A 94 -8.99 2.48 -0.35
N TYR A 95 -10.19 1.96 -0.16
CA TYR A 95 -11.04 2.30 0.97
C TYR A 95 -11.87 1.09 1.40
N GLY A 96 -11.85 0.78 2.69
CA GLY A 96 -12.54 -0.38 3.24
C GLY A 96 -13.26 -0.06 4.55
N LEU A 97 -14.45 -0.65 4.71
CA LEU A 97 -15.28 -0.56 5.90
C LEU A 97 -15.74 -1.95 6.33
N ASN A 98 -15.68 -2.19 7.63
CA ASN A 98 -16.26 -3.38 8.27
C ASN A 98 -17.42 -2.95 9.16
N TYR A 99 -18.51 -3.69 9.09
CA TYR A 99 -19.69 -3.58 9.93
C TYR A 99 -19.85 -4.90 10.68
N ALA A 100 -19.92 -4.86 12.01
CA ALA A 100 -20.03 -6.04 12.83
C ALA A 100 -21.19 -5.91 13.83
N PHE A 101 -21.83 -7.01 14.19
CA PHE A 101 -22.91 -7.04 15.16
C PHE A 101 -22.44 -6.59 16.54
N SER A 102 -21.26 -7.02 16.98
CA SER A 102 -20.64 -6.64 18.25
C SER A 102 -20.43 -5.13 18.40
N THR A 103 -20.33 -4.40 17.28
CA THR A 103 -20.17 -2.95 17.25
C THR A 103 -21.47 -2.21 16.91
N GLY A 104 -22.63 -2.90 16.96
CA GLY A 104 -23.91 -2.32 16.57
C GLY A 104 -23.95 -1.88 15.10
N PHE A 105 -23.19 -2.55 14.22
CA PHE A 105 -23.00 -2.18 12.81
C PHE A 105 -22.45 -0.77 12.57
N ILE A 106 -21.75 -0.21 13.56
CA ILE A 106 -20.99 1.02 13.37
C ILE A 106 -19.79 0.72 12.46
N PRO A 107 -19.58 1.47 11.36
CA PRO A 107 -18.50 1.18 10.42
C PRO A 107 -17.11 1.41 11.04
N HIS A 108 -16.28 0.37 11.01
CA HIS A 108 -14.86 0.44 11.33
C HIS A 108 -14.06 0.47 10.03
N LYS A 109 -13.19 1.45 9.91
CA LYS A 109 -12.29 1.54 8.75
C LYS A 109 -11.27 0.41 8.77
N THR A 110 -11.21 -0.37 7.70
CA THR A 110 -10.28 -1.51 7.53
C THR A 110 -9.15 -1.22 6.57
N ASP A 111 -9.38 -0.32 5.62
CA ASP A 111 -8.37 0.15 4.67
C ASP A 111 -8.64 1.60 4.29
N ASP A 112 -7.56 2.35 4.06
CA ASP A 112 -7.66 3.74 3.61
C ASP A 112 -6.30 4.17 3.07
N ARG A 113 -6.17 4.30 1.76
CA ARG A 113 -4.90 4.58 1.12
C ARG A 113 -5.06 5.40 -0.15
N ILE A 114 -4.21 6.40 -0.25
CA ILE A 114 -3.88 7.12 -1.46
C ILE A 114 -2.40 6.88 -1.72
N ASP A 115 -2.03 6.32 -2.86
CA ASP A 115 -0.63 6.11 -3.27
C ASP A 115 -0.47 6.57 -4.73
N PHE A 116 0.18 7.71 -4.92
CA PHE A 116 0.50 8.24 -6.24
C PHE A 116 2.00 8.14 -6.47
N THR A 117 2.39 7.51 -7.57
CA THR A 117 3.81 7.38 -7.97
C THR A 117 3.98 7.92 -9.39
N SER A 118 4.91 8.82 -9.57
CA SER A 118 5.36 9.37 -10.86
C SER A 118 6.84 9.06 -11.05
N LYS A 119 7.20 8.45 -12.19
CA LYS A 119 8.57 8.09 -12.55
C LYS A 119 8.90 8.64 -13.92
N TYR A 120 10.00 9.37 -14.03
CA TYR A 120 10.57 9.78 -15.31
C TYR A 120 11.91 9.08 -15.50
N GLY A 121 12.04 8.28 -16.55
CA GLY A 121 13.22 7.48 -16.82
C GLY A 121 13.77 7.71 -18.22
N THR A 122 15.06 7.99 -18.31
CA THR A 122 15.84 8.10 -19.55
C THR A 122 16.75 6.88 -19.67
N PRO A 123 16.71 6.09 -20.76
CA PRO A 123 17.57 4.92 -20.92
C PRO A 123 19.04 5.34 -21.05
N ILE A 124 19.92 4.67 -20.31
CA ILE A 124 21.35 4.91 -20.26
C ILE A 124 22.15 3.86 -21.04
N ASP A 125 21.48 2.79 -21.52
CA ASP A 125 22.08 1.74 -22.32
C ASP A 125 21.39 1.56 -23.67
N SER A 126 22.07 0.90 -24.60
CA SER A 126 21.54 0.60 -25.94
C SER A 126 20.46 -0.47 -25.91
N SER A 127 20.47 -1.36 -24.93
CA SER A 127 19.48 -2.44 -24.75
C SER A 127 18.16 -1.93 -24.19
N LYS A 128 18.11 -0.67 -23.74
CA LYS A 128 16.94 -0.03 -23.10
C LYS A 128 16.42 -0.78 -21.86
N ASN A 129 17.32 -1.46 -21.15
CA ASN A 129 16.98 -2.15 -19.92
C ASN A 129 17.39 -1.35 -18.67
N MET A 130 18.40 -0.47 -18.81
CA MET A 130 18.86 0.39 -17.74
C MET A 130 18.44 1.84 -17.97
N PHE A 131 17.87 2.44 -16.94
CA PHE A 131 17.36 3.82 -16.95
C PHE A 131 17.98 4.63 -15.82
N LEU A 132 18.28 5.89 -16.09
CA LEU A 132 18.38 6.90 -15.02
C LEU A 132 16.96 7.37 -14.74
N THR A 133 16.48 7.17 -13.52
CA THR A 133 15.08 7.41 -13.17
C THR A 133 14.98 8.37 -12.00
N THR A 134 14.11 9.38 -12.16
CA THR A 134 13.61 10.21 -11.06
C THR A 134 12.24 9.69 -10.66
N LEU A 135 12.05 9.47 -9.36
CA LEU A 135 10.81 8.98 -8.79
C LEU A 135 10.26 10.01 -7.81
N PHE A 136 8.97 10.33 -7.95
CA PHE A 136 8.17 11.03 -6.97
C PHE A 136 7.07 10.08 -6.48
N ASN A 137 6.89 9.99 -5.16
CA ASN A 137 5.80 9.22 -4.56
C ASN A 137 5.11 10.07 -3.50
N PHE A 138 3.79 10.07 -3.52
CA PHE A 138 2.92 10.66 -2.52
C PHE A 138 2.02 9.59 -1.91
N LYS A 139 2.00 9.50 -0.58
CA LYS A 139 1.12 8.59 0.16
C LYS A 139 0.35 9.35 1.23
N SER A 140 -0.95 9.05 1.34
CA SER A 140 -1.83 9.57 2.40
C SER A 140 -3.05 8.65 2.55
N GLN A 141 -4.07 9.16 3.23
CA GLN A 141 -5.37 8.53 3.43
C GLN A 141 -6.50 9.55 3.20
N PHE A 142 -7.75 9.06 3.09
CA PHE A 142 -8.90 9.91 2.80
C PHE A 142 -9.57 10.47 4.06
N THR A 143 -9.70 9.63 5.10
CA THR A 143 -10.58 9.91 6.24
C THR A 143 -9.89 9.70 7.57
N LYS A 144 -10.57 10.11 8.64
CA LYS A 144 -10.13 9.89 10.02
C LYS A 144 -9.92 8.40 10.30
N GLY A 145 -8.81 8.07 10.95
CA GLY A 145 -8.56 6.77 11.55
C GLY A 145 -8.78 6.83 13.06
N TYR A 146 -9.28 5.76 13.64
CA TYR A 146 -9.60 5.69 15.07
C TYR A 146 -8.94 4.49 15.74
N ASN A 147 -8.66 4.61 17.01
CA ASN A 147 -8.33 3.47 17.86
C ASN A 147 -9.62 2.81 18.33
N TYR A 148 -10.10 1.83 17.59
CA TYR A 148 -11.36 1.11 17.86
C TYR A 148 -11.32 0.22 19.12
N THR A 149 -10.16 0.05 19.76
CA THR A 149 -10.07 -0.69 21.02
C THR A 149 -10.51 0.12 22.23
N LEU A 150 -10.66 1.44 22.08
CA LEU A 150 -11.13 2.32 23.13
C LEU A 150 -12.66 2.27 23.22
N PRO A 151 -13.22 2.22 24.45
CA PRO A 151 -14.66 2.40 24.62
C PRO A 151 -15.04 3.82 24.19
N ASP A 152 -16.21 3.96 23.58
CA ASP A 152 -16.73 5.25 23.09
C ASP A 152 -15.75 6.03 22.19
N TRP A 153 -15.00 5.28 21.34
CA TRP A 153 -13.97 5.84 20.46
C TRP A 153 -14.46 6.98 19.56
N GLN A 154 -15.77 7.06 19.31
CA GLN A 154 -16.36 8.10 18.46
C GLN A 154 -16.30 9.49 19.12
N HIS A 155 -16.40 9.56 20.46
CA HIS A 155 -16.48 10.81 21.21
C HIS A 155 -15.26 11.05 22.10
N LEU A 156 -14.45 10.01 22.35
CA LEU A 156 -13.31 10.11 23.26
C LEU A 156 -12.20 10.98 22.63
N PRO A 157 -11.76 12.07 23.31
CA PRO A 157 -10.61 12.84 22.86
C PRO A 157 -9.37 11.96 22.72
N GLY A 158 -8.67 12.06 21.59
CA GLY A 158 -7.46 11.28 21.32
C GLY A 158 -7.71 9.88 20.76
N ALA A 159 -8.95 9.43 20.58
CA ALA A 159 -9.26 8.20 19.86
C ALA A 159 -9.02 8.33 18.35
N ASN A 160 -9.09 9.55 17.80
CA ASN A 160 -8.71 9.84 16.43
C ASN A 160 -7.19 9.85 16.31
N THR A 161 -6.64 8.95 15.51
CA THR A 161 -5.19 8.72 15.39
C THR A 161 -4.60 9.23 14.09
N SER A 162 -5.42 9.53 13.09
CA SER A 162 -4.99 9.95 11.75
C SER A 162 -6.13 10.58 10.96
N ASN A 163 -5.80 11.30 9.87
CA ASN A 163 -6.77 11.94 8.99
C ASN A 163 -6.14 12.17 7.60
N PHE A 164 -6.88 12.77 6.66
CA PHE A 164 -6.34 13.25 5.39
C PHE A 164 -5.11 14.15 5.63
N LEU A 165 -4.02 13.88 4.91
CA LEU A 165 -2.70 14.51 5.08
C LEU A 165 -2.08 14.38 6.48
N SER A 166 -2.59 13.48 7.30
CA SER A 166 -2.08 13.24 8.66
C SER A 166 -2.06 11.73 8.97
N PRO A 167 -1.02 10.98 8.48
CA PRO A 167 0.19 11.46 7.81
C PRO A 167 0.05 11.64 6.31
N ALA A 168 0.91 12.49 5.75
CA ALA A 168 1.25 12.49 4.34
C ALA A 168 2.76 12.33 4.16
N TYR A 169 3.14 11.47 3.22
CA TYR A 169 4.53 11.16 2.89
C TYR A 169 4.81 11.57 1.45
N PHE A 170 5.85 12.35 1.26
CA PHE A 170 6.37 12.75 -0.04
C PHE A 170 7.79 12.20 -0.17
N THR A 171 8.03 11.38 -1.18
CA THR A 171 9.37 10.82 -1.43
C THR A 171 9.83 11.26 -2.81
N LEU A 172 11.04 11.82 -2.89
CA LEU A 172 11.73 12.15 -4.14
C LEU A 172 13.04 11.39 -4.17
N ALA A 173 13.26 10.62 -5.23
CA ALA A 173 14.45 9.78 -5.35
C ALA A 173 14.99 9.83 -6.77
N VAL A 174 16.33 9.84 -6.91
CA VAL A 174 17.04 9.76 -8.19
C VAL A 174 17.96 8.55 -8.15
N GLY A 175 17.87 7.67 -9.16
CA GLY A 175 18.63 6.44 -9.14
C GLY A 175 18.63 5.68 -10.47
N ALA A 176 19.21 4.49 -10.43
CA ALA A 176 19.23 3.58 -11.53
C ALA A 176 18.02 2.62 -11.46
N GLU A 177 17.38 2.36 -12.59
CA GLU A 177 16.30 1.39 -12.71
C GLU A 177 16.64 0.37 -13.79
N TYR A 178 16.59 -0.90 -13.41
CA TYR A 178 16.66 -2.02 -14.35
C TYR A 178 15.25 -2.51 -14.63
N ARG A 179 14.90 -2.60 -15.91
CA ARG A 179 13.63 -3.16 -16.40
C ARG A 179 13.87 -4.33 -17.35
N LYS A 180 13.19 -5.43 -17.14
CA LYS A 180 13.17 -6.55 -18.07
C LYS A 180 11.73 -6.95 -18.35
N GLY A 181 11.26 -6.59 -19.53
CA GLY A 181 9.86 -6.72 -19.86
C GLY A 181 8.99 -5.86 -18.92
N SER A 182 7.76 -6.29 -18.79
CA SER A 182 6.81 -5.85 -17.77
C SER A 182 6.98 -6.59 -16.46
N ASP A 183 7.79 -7.66 -16.45
CA ASP A 183 7.82 -8.64 -15.37
C ASP A 183 8.75 -8.21 -14.23
N ILE A 184 9.84 -7.52 -14.55
CA ILE A 184 10.85 -7.13 -13.56
C ILE A 184 11.10 -5.63 -13.65
N SER A 185 11.04 -4.94 -12.51
CA SER A 185 11.52 -3.57 -12.33
C SER A 185 12.27 -3.50 -10.99
N LEU A 186 13.54 -3.12 -11.04
CA LEU A 186 14.40 -2.93 -9.88
C LEU A 186 14.93 -1.51 -9.91
N PHE A 187 14.51 -0.68 -8.98
CA PHE A 187 14.95 0.70 -8.82
C PHE A 187 15.80 0.84 -7.57
N LEU A 188 16.99 1.39 -7.71
CA LEU A 188 17.91 1.67 -6.61
C LEU A 188 18.31 3.14 -6.65
N SER A 189 18.04 3.85 -5.56
CA SER A 189 18.42 5.24 -5.35
C SER A 189 19.30 5.37 -4.11
N PRO A 190 20.54 5.79 -4.24
CA PRO A 190 21.38 6.13 -3.09
C PRO A 190 21.01 7.50 -2.48
N LEU A 191 20.19 8.30 -3.18
CA LEU A 191 19.79 9.64 -2.78
C LEU A 191 18.26 9.77 -2.88
N ALA A 192 17.59 9.57 -1.77
CA ALA A 192 16.14 9.69 -1.63
C ALA A 192 15.80 10.60 -0.45
N GLY A 193 15.08 11.67 -0.73
CA GLY A 193 14.49 12.54 0.29
C GLY A 193 13.08 12.11 0.61
N ARG A 194 12.72 12.00 1.89
CA ARG A 194 11.35 11.79 2.36
C ARG A 194 10.95 12.95 3.26
N PHE A 195 9.84 13.59 2.91
CA PHE A 195 9.19 14.60 3.73
C PHE A 195 7.90 14.03 4.28
N THR A 196 7.74 14.05 5.60
CA THR A 196 6.54 13.56 6.29
C THR A 196 5.87 14.73 6.97
N MET A 197 4.55 14.85 6.82
CA MET A 197 3.75 15.85 7.51
C MET A 197 2.54 15.24 8.19
N ALA A 198 2.12 15.84 9.31
CA ALA A 198 0.88 15.52 10.03
C ALA A 198 0.45 16.72 10.87
N SER A 199 -0.84 16.79 11.18
CA SER A 199 -1.36 17.81 12.09
C SER A 199 -0.81 17.63 13.50
N LYS A 200 -0.60 18.75 14.21
CA LYS A 200 -0.09 18.76 15.57
C LYS A 200 -0.94 17.94 16.54
N GLU A 201 -2.25 17.88 16.29
CA GLU A 201 -3.19 17.06 17.05
C GLU A 201 -2.69 15.60 17.19
N TYR A 202 -2.22 14.99 16.11
CA TYR A 202 -1.76 13.60 16.11
C TYR A 202 -0.37 13.42 16.69
N THR A 203 0.52 14.39 16.48
CA THR A 203 1.88 14.30 16.99
C THR A 203 1.99 14.58 18.50
N THR A 204 0.93 15.06 19.12
CA THR A 204 0.84 15.27 20.57
C THR A 204 0.13 14.13 21.32
N LEU A 205 -0.38 13.12 20.63
CA LEU A 205 -1.02 11.94 21.25
C LEU A 205 -0.03 11.05 22.03
N SER A 206 1.23 11.08 21.66
CA SER A 206 2.30 10.30 22.31
C SER A 206 3.49 11.21 22.64
N THR A 207 4.15 10.97 23.76
CA THR A 207 5.37 11.68 24.18
C THR A 207 6.52 11.55 23.15
N ALA A 208 6.49 10.47 22.39
CA ALA A 208 7.45 10.18 21.30
C ALA A 208 7.13 10.95 19.99
N GLY A 209 5.95 11.57 19.88
CA GLY A 209 5.41 12.05 18.62
C GLY A 209 4.71 10.94 17.85
N ALA A 210 4.49 11.15 16.55
CA ALA A 210 3.87 10.16 15.66
C ALA A 210 4.46 10.24 14.24
N PHE A 211 4.41 9.14 13.49
CA PHE A 211 4.82 9.06 12.07
C PHE A 211 6.28 9.50 11.81
N GLY A 212 7.19 9.33 12.79
CA GLY A 212 8.55 9.84 12.74
C GLY A 212 8.69 11.34 13.08
N ILE A 213 7.57 12.06 13.22
CA ILE A 213 7.56 13.49 13.58
C ILE A 213 7.66 13.63 15.10
N PRO A 214 8.60 14.42 15.62
CA PRO A 214 8.74 14.66 17.07
C PRO A 214 7.47 15.30 17.67
N TYR A 215 7.28 15.12 18.98
CA TYR A 215 6.16 15.68 19.73
C TYR A 215 5.93 17.16 19.42
N GLY A 216 4.69 17.50 19.09
CA GLY A 216 4.24 18.87 18.82
C GLY A 216 4.78 19.52 17.53
N LYS A 217 5.60 18.83 16.76
CA LYS A 217 6.01 19.25 15.41
C LYS A 217 4.97 18.78 14.40
N THR A 218 4.95 19.42 13.23
CA THR A 218 4.02 19.11 12.14
C THR A 218 4.67 18.43 10.95
N SER A 219 6.01 18.35 10.95
CA SER A 219 6.74 17.74 9.84
C SER A 219 8.11 17.24 10.27
N THR A 220 8.65 16.33 9.46
CA THR A 220 10.05 15.89 9.53
C THR A 220 10.57 15.64 8.11
N TYR A 221 11.89 15.73 7.97
CA TYR A 221 12.60 15.44 6.73
C TYR A 221 13.65 14.36 6.97
N GLU A 222 13.74 13.43 6.03
CA GLU A 222 14.70 12.34 6.03
C GLU A 222 15.46 12.35 4.69
N LEU A 223 16.72 11.95 4.73
CA LEU A 223 17.55 11.72 3.55
C LEU A 223 18.15 10.32 3.64
N GLY A 224 18.08 9.55 2.55
CA GLY A 224 18.50 8.17 2.66
C GLY A 224 18.65 7.43 1.33
N ALA A 225 18.72 6.12 1.43
CA ALA A 225 18.66 5.20 0.29
C ALA A 225 17.24 4.62 0.14
N TYR A 226 16.84 4.43 -1.09
CA TYR A 226 15.57 3.79 -1.43
C TYR A 226 15.76 2.68 -2.47
N PHE A 227 15.18 1.53 -2.21
CA PHE A 227 15.10 0.41 -3.16
C PHE A 227 13.64 0.05 -3.37
N SER A 228 13.26 -0.19 -4.63
CA SER A 228 11.95 -0.73 -5.00
C SER A 228 12.11 -1.83 -6.04
N GLY A 229 11.77 -3.04 -5.66
CA GLY A 229 11.75 -4.21 -6.52
C GLY A 229 10.33 -4.66 -6.80
N ARG A 230 10.01 -4.93 -8.05
CA ARG A 230 8.71 -5.50 -8.48
C ARG A 230 8.97 -6.69 -9.39
N TYR A 231 8.22 -7.76 -9.14
CA TYR A 231 8.24 -8.95 -9.97
C TYR A 231 6.83 -9.47 -10.21
N VAL A 232 6.55 -9.81 -11.45
CA VAL A 232 5.28 -10.37 -11.89
C VAL A 232 5.54 -11.72 -12.54
N TRP A 233 4.89 -12.73 -12.05
CA TRP A 233 4.98 -14.07 -12.57
C TRP A 233 3.62 -14.56 -13.07
N ASN A 234 3.48 -14.68 -14.37
CA ASN A 234 2.33 -15.31 -15.00
C ASN A 234 2.52 -16.83 -14.98
N ILE A 235 2.00 -17.50 -13.92
CA ILE A 235 2.20 -18.94 -13.67
C ILE A 235 1.54 -19.77 -14.76
N LYS A 236 0.30 -19.41 -15.10
CA LYS A 236 -0.47 -19.97 -16.21
C LYS A 236 -1.59 -19.03 -16.62
N LYS A 237 -2.31 -19.34 -17.71
CA LYS A 237 -3.43 -18.51 -18.17
C LYS A 237 -4.44 -18.26 -17.03
N GLY A 238 -4.63 -17.00 -16.70
CA GLY A 238 -5.53 -16.55 -15.63
C GLY A 238 -4.98 -16.69 -14.20
N MET A 239 -3.71 -17.08 -14.02
CA MET A 239 -3.08 -17.20 -12.71
C MET A 239 -1.79 -16.37 -12.66
N THR A 240 -1.75 -15.36 -11.84
CA THR A 240 -0.64 -14.40 -11.73
C THR A 240 -0.22 -14.25 -10.28
N PHE A 241 1.08 -14.24 -10.05
CA PHE A 241 1.67 -13.85 -8.78
C PHE A 241 2.46 -12.55 -8.96
N LYS A 242 2.28 -11.61 -8.06
CA LYS A 242 2.96 -10.33 -8.05
C LYS A 242 3.57 -10.09 -6.70
N THR A 243 4.77 -9.58 -6.71
CA THR A 243 5.44 -9.18 -5.49
C THR A 243 6.09 -7.81 -5.65
N ARG A 244 6.07 -7.03 -4.58
CA ARG A 244 6.73 -5.73 -4.47
C ARG A 244 7.48 -5.67 -3.14
N VAL A 245 8.71 -5.22 -3.20
CA VAL A 245 9.52 -4.90 -2.01
C VAL A 245 9.97 -3.46 -2.12
N ASP A 246 9.63 -2.63 -1.14
CA ASP A 246 10.18 -1.29 -0.99
C ASP A 246 11.00 -1.24 0.31
N LEU A 247 12.24 -0.77 0.22
CA LEU A 247 13.15 -0.59 1.34
C LEU A 247 13.57 0.87 1.42
N TYR A 248 13.59 1.43 2.63
CA TYR A 248 14.10 2.78 2.86
C TYR A 248 14.98 2.82 4.10
N SER A 249 16.19 3.37 3.96
CA SER A 249 17.13 3.60 5.05
C SER A 249 17.36 5.11 5.20
N ASN A 250 17.10 5.65 6.38
CA ASN A 250 17.32 7.06 6.69
C ASN A 250 18.75 7.30 7.18
N TYR A 251 19.60 7.97 6.39
CA TYR A 251 20.98 8.29 6.77
C TYR A 251 21.07 9.25 7.95
N LEU A 252 20.02 10.07 8.18
CA LEU A 252 19.95 11.06 9.24
C LEU A 252 19.38 10.50 10.55
N ALA A 253 19.01 9.19 10.55
CA ALA A 253 18.45 8.55 11.72
C ALA A 253 19.44 8.55 12.89
N LYS A 254 18.96 8.99 14.05
CA LYS A 254 19.72 9.05 15.29
C LYS A 254 18.82 8.92 16.51
N ASN A 255 19.40 8.45 17.60
CA ASN A 255 18.71 8.42 18.87
C ASN A 255 18.16 9.80 19.23
N ARG A 256 16.93 9.86 19.71
CA ARG A 256 16.27 11.06 20.20
C ARG A 256 15.66 10.81 21.57
N LYS A 257 15.41 11.86 22.34
CA LYS A 257 14.66 11.78 23.60
C LYS A 257 13.21 12.19 23.31
N ASP A 258 12.29 11.50 23.93
CA ASP A 258 10.90 11.93 23.99
C ASP A 258 10.70 13.03 25.05
N THR A 259 9.47 13.54 25.23
CA THR A 259 9.17 14.58 26.21
C THR A 259 9.26 14.09 27.67
N SER A 260 9.27 12.77 27.91
CA SER A 260 9.50 12.17 29.24
C SER A 260 10.98 11.98 29.55
N GLY A 261 11.88 12.21 28.57
CA GLY A 261 13.31 11.95 28.67
C GLY A 261 13.73 10.52 28.29
N ALA A 262 12.79 9.65 27.92
CA ALA A 262 13.09 8.31 27.46
C ALA A 262 13.79 8.34 26.09
N VAL A 263 14.78 7.45 25.89
CA VAL A 263 15.54 7.39 24.65
C VAL A 263 14.81 6.53 23.61
N ILE A 264 14.41 7.15 22.52
CA ILE A 264 13.93 6.48 21.31
C ILE A 264 15.16 6.15 20.48
N LYS A 265 15.49 4.87 20.39
CA LYS A 265 16.63 4.39 19.62
C LYS A 265 16.30 4.41 18.13
N ASP A 266 17.15 5.07 17.36
CA ASP A 266 17.07 5.07 15.90
C ASP A 266 18.46 5.17 15.27
N ASN A 267 18.65 4.55 14.12
CA ASN A 267 19.89 4.55 13.37
C ASN A 267 19.63 4.15 11.90
N PRO A 268 20.55 4.42 10.96
CA PRO A 268 20.37 4.08 9.55
C PRO A 268 20.13 2.58 9.25
N GLY A 269 20.50 1.69 10.18
CA GLY A 269 20.22 0.25 10.08
C GLY A 269 18.76 -0.13 10.35
N ASN A 270 17.93 0.80 10.83
CA ASN A 270 16.48 0.61 10.97
C ASN A 270 15.82 0.82 9.60
N ILE A 271 15.91 -0.18 8.74
CA ILE A 271 15.37 -0.13 7.38
C ILE A 271 13.86 -0.30 7.44
N SER A 272 13.10 0.67 6.93
CA SER A 272 11.66 0.52 6.70
C SER A 272 11.44 -0.45 5.55
N VAL A 273 10.53 -1.40 5.72
CA VAL A 273 10.22 -2.46 4.74
C VAL A 273 8.74 -2.46 4.44
N LEU A 274 8.38 -2.43 3.16
CA LEU A 274 7.08 -2.81 2.66
C LEU A 274 7.28 -4.02 1.76
N PHE A 275 6.58 -5.10 2.05
CA PHE A 275 6.60 -6.32 1.25
C PHE A 275 5.17 -6.73 0.94
N ASP A 276 4.75 -6.46 -0.30
CA ASP A 276 3.43 -6.78 -0.82
C ASP A 276 3.49 -8.00 -1.73
N ASN A 277 2.56 -8.94 -1.52
CA ASN A 277 2.40 -10.11 -2.35
C ASN A 277 0.94 -10.25 -2.74
N LEU A 278 0.69 -10.55 -4.00
CA LEU A 278 -0.65 -10.78 -4.53
C LEU A 278 -0.63 -12.00 -5.43
N PHE A 279 -1.43 -12.98 -5.06
CA PHE A 279 -1.78 -14.10 -5.92
C PHE A 279 -3.18 -13.86 -6.48
N ASP A 280 -3.32 -13.90 -7.80
CA ASP A 280 -4.57 -13.62 -8.51
C ASP A 280 -4.93 -14.78 -9.43
N TYR A 281 -6.18 -15.24 -9.35
CA TYR A 281 -6.70 -16.31 -10.19
C TYR A 281 -8.04 -15.90 -10.82
N LYS A 282 -8.08 -15.79 -12.14
CA LYS A 282 -9.28 -15.45 -12.91
C LYS A 282 -10.19 -16.65 -13.06
N ILE A 283 -11.40 -16.53 -12.54
CA ILE A 283 -12.46 -17.52 -12.71
C ILE A 283 -13.20 -17.26 -14.03
N SER A 284 -13.48 -16.00 -14.35
CA SER A 284 -14.17 -15.57 -15.56
C SER A 284 -13.67 -14.22 -16.05
N ARG A 285 -14.29 -13.65 -17.10
CA ARG A 285 -13.92 -12.33 -17.65
C ARG A 285 -14.01 -11.21 -16.61
N HIS A 286 -14.95 -11.30 -15.69
CA HIS A 286 -15.24 -10.27 -14.69
C HIS A 286 -15.12 -10.76 -13.25
N MET A 287 -14.64 -11.99 -13.03
CA MET A 287 -14.55 -12.60 -11.70
C MET A 287 -13.20 -13.23 -11.46
N ASN A 288 -12.62 -12.99 -10.29
CA ASN A 288 -11.39 -13.64 -9.87
C ASN A 288 -11.30 -13.82 -8.35
N ILE A 289 -10.37 -14.65 -7.93
CA ILE A 289 -9.95 -14.84 -6.54
C ILE A 289 -8.60 -14.17 -6.38
N ALA A 290 -8.42 -13.38 -5.32
CA ALA A 290 -7.11 -12.88 -4.92
C ALA A 290 -6.79 -13.22 -3.48
N LEU A 291 -5.52 -13.50 -3.26
CA LEU A 291 -4.92 -13.62 -1.93
C LEU A 291 -3.79 -12.59 -1.86
N GLY A 292 -4.01 -11.56 -1.06
CA GLY A 292 -3.03 -10.52 -0.78
C GLY A 292 -2.37 -10.75 0.57
N ALA A 293 -1.06 -10.50 0.68
CA ALA A 293 -0.32 -10.50 1.93
C ALA A 293 0.66 -9.33 1.93
N THR A 294 0.43 -8.37 2.83
CA THR A 294 1.28 -7.19 3.03
C THR A 294 1.97 -7.30 4.37
N PHE A 295 3.28 -7.09 4.36
CA PHE A 295 4.13 -7.01 5.55
C PHE A 295 4.74 -5.62 5.59
N ILE A 296 4.59 -4.92 6.72
CA ILE A 296 5.16 -3.59 6.92
C ILE A 296 6.00 -3.61 8.20
N TYR A 297 7.24 -3.19 8.08
CA TYR A 297 8.09 -2.84 9.20
C TYR A 297 8.54 -1.40 9.06
N ASP A 298 8.19 -0.56 10.01
CA ASP A 298 8.64 0.83 10.07
C ASP A 298 8.81 1.25 11.53
N ASN A 299 10.01 1.63 11.90
CA ASN A 299 10.33 2.06 13.26
C ASN A 299 9.61 3.36 13.68
N ASN A 300 9.10 4.11 12.72
CA ASN A 300 8.39 5.37 12.91
C ASN A 300 6.87 5.22 13.08
N ILE A 301 6.33 4.03 12.81
CA ILE A 301 4.89 3.74 13.02
C ILE A 301 4.70 3.25 14.45
N PRO A 302 3.88 3.94 15.27
CA PRO A 302 3.65 3.53 16.64
C PRO A 302 2.93 2.16 16.68
N TYR A 303 3.44 1.26 17.51
CA TYR A 303 2.77 0.01 17.82
C TYR A 303 1.70 0.27 18.90
N ILE A 304 0.46 -0.10 18.60
CA ILE A 304 -0.63 -0.06 19.56
C ILE A 304 -0.63 -1.40 20.29
N LYS A 305 -0.14 -1.41 21.55
CA LYS A 305 -0.23 -2.59 22.41
C LYS A 305 -1.70 -2.95 22.67
N THR A 306 -2.01 -4.23 22.55
CA THR A 306 -3.26 -4.73 23.12
C THR A 306 -3.23 -4.60 24.66
N PRO A 307 -4.34 -4.33 25.33
CA PRO A 307 -4.38 -4.12 26.79
C PRO A 307 -3.86 -5.31 27.62
N THR A 308 -3.72 -6.49 27.03
CA THR A 308 -3.25 -7.72 27.69
C THR A 308 -1.74 -7.91 27.62
N ASP A 309 -1.03 -7.08 26.85
CA ASP A 309 0.42 -7.22 26.65
C ASP A 309 1.18 -6.23 27.52
N ASN A 310 1.68 -6.71 28.68
CA ASN A 310 2.44 -5.92 29.64
C ASN A 310 3.97 -6.00 29.42
N THR A 311 4.45 -6.65 28.38
CA THR A 311 5.88 -6.79 28.14
C THR A 311 6.46 -5.56 27.43
N PRO A 312 7.45 -4.85 28.02
CA PRO A 312 8.23 -3.86 27.31
C PRO A 312 9.28 -4.61 26.48
N GLY A 313 8.98 -4.88 25.22
CA GLY A 313 9.90 -5.57 24.33
C GLY A 313 9.64 -5.22 22.88
N ARG A 314 10.68 -5.35 22.05
CA ARG A 314 10.54 -5.37 20.60
C ARG A 314 9.95 -6.72 20.21
N ASP A 315 8.65 -6.87 20.37
CA ASP A 315 7.94 -8.03 19.92
C ASP A 315 7.72 -8.00 18.41
N ILE A 316 7.25 -9.14 17.91
CA ILE A 316 6.64 -9.33 16.59
C ILE A 316 5.63 -8.21 16.21
N GLY A 317 5.16 -7.44 17.20
CA GLY A 317 4.31 -6.28 17.09
C GLY A 317 4.85 -5.11 16.27
N TRP A 318 6.11 -5.10 15.92
CA TRP A 318 6.70 -4.10 15.01
C TRP A 318 6.50 -4.50 13.55
N LEU A 319 6.27 -5.78 13.28
CA LEU A 319 5.89 -6.28 11.98
C LEU A 319 4.36 -6.24 11.87
N GLN A 320 3.86 -5.35 11.04
CA GLN A 320 2.45 -5.31 10.71
C GLN A 320 2.18 -6.27 9.55
N ILE A 321 1.19 -7.14 9.74
CA ILE A 321 0.80 -8.13 8.75
C ILE A 321 -0.66 -7.89 8.39
N LYS A 322 -0.93 -7.74 7.11
CA LYS A 322 -2.28 -7.68 6.56
C LYS A 322 -2.44 -8.80 5.55
N GLN A 323 -3.42 -9.65 5.76
CA GLN A 323 -3.82 -10.67 4.80
C GLN A 323 -5.25 -10.39 4.33
N VAL A 324 -5.47 -10.46 3.03
CA VAL A 324 -6.77 -10.28 2.43
C VAL A 324 -7.02 -11.44 1.48
N PHE A 325 -8.03 -12.22 1.78
CA PHE A 325 -8.63 -13.14 0.81
C PHE A 325 -9.85 -12.46 0.22
N SER A 326 -9.92 -12.43 -1.09
CA SER A 326 -11.03 -11.73 -1.72
C SER A 326 -11.51 -12.42 -2.99
N LEU A 327 -12.77 -12.29 -3.23
CA LEU A 327 -13.48 -12.78 -4.40
C LEU A 327 -14.28 -11.62 -4.98
N GLY A 328 -14.14 -11.28 -6.27
CA GLY A 328 -14.68 -10.02 -6.75
C GLY A 328 -15.02 -9.81 -8.19
N ILE A 329 -15.62 -8.67 -8.43
CA ILE A 329 -15.93 -8.15 -9.76
C ILE A 329 -14.88 -7.12 -10.16
N GLU A 330 -14.35 -7.29 -11.35
CA GLU A 330 -13.36 -6.42 -11.97
C GLU A 330 -13.93 -5.74 -13.20
N TYR A 331 -13.69 -4.44 -13.29
CA TYR A 331 -13.88 -3.68 -14.51
C TYR A 331 -12.53 -3.10 -14.96
N LYS A 332 -12.14 -3.39 -16.21
CA LYS A 332 -10.92 -2.85 -16.86
C LYS A 332 -11.32 -1.89 -17.96
N PHE A 333 -10.62 -0.77 -18.08
CA PHE A 333 -10.79 0.22 -19.14
C PHE A 333 -9.46 0.63 -19.77
#